data_453ff1c99755200067b4a32037bc4987
#
_entry.id   453ff1c99755200067b4a32037bc4987
#
_cell.length_a   1.000
_cell.length_b   1.000
_cell.length_c   1.000
_cell.angle_alpha   90.00
_cell.angle_beta   90.00
_cell.angle_gamma   90.00
#
_symmetry.space_group_name_H-M   'P 1'
#
loop_
_entity.id
_entity.type
_entity.pdbx_description
1 polymer ?
#
loop_
_entity_poly.entity_id
_entity_poly.type
_entity_poly.pdbx_seq_one_letter_code
_entity_poly.pdbx_strand_id
1 'polypeptide(L)'
;AFSGEEMGLFGSKAFVNSTTMQNYQINYMLNYDMVGRLDSTNTIIINGVGSSTNWDVLNNIQSGNLKLKTTESGIGPSDQTSFYLKDIPVLHFFTGQHSDYHKPTDDFNKVNIQGEALILEMIIDLVYHLDAKPKLAFLKTKNNESTKMSFKVTMGIMPDYTFEEKGLRL
;
A
#
# COMPACT_ATOMS: atom_id res chain seq x y z
N ALA A 1 -9.26 5.32 -9.10
CA ALA A 1 -8.74 6.11 -7.98
C ALA A 1 -9.85 6.43 -7.00
N PHE A 2 -9.55 6.46 -5.71
CA PHE A 2 -10.49 6.88 -4.67
C PHE A 2 -10.26 8.35 -4.33
N SER A 3 -11.31 9.06 -3.92
CA SER A 3 -11.23 10.45 -3.49
C SER A 3 -11.25 10.56 -1.97
N GLY A 4 -10.69 11.66 -1.42
CA GLY A 4 -10.74 11.93 0.02
C GLY A 4 -9.93 10.96 0.87
N GLU A 5 -8.84 10.41 0.33
CA GLU A 5 -7.91 9.53 1.05
C GLU A 5 -7.33 10.29 2.24
N GLU A 6 -6.77 11.47 2.04
CA GLU A 6 -6.16 12.37 3.03
C GLU A 6 -7.13 12.84 4.13
N MET A 7 -8.43 12.80 3.85
CA MET A 7 -9.48 13.17 4.80
C MET A 7 -10.02 11.98 5.62
N GLY A 8 -9.40 10.82 5.50
CA GLY A 8 -9.75 9.61 6.24
C GLY A 8 -10.34 8.50 5.38
N LEU A 9 -9.80 8.28 4.18
CA LEU A 9 -10.15 7.18 3.28
C LEU A 9 -11.62 7.19 2.84
N PHE A 10 -12.21 8.37 2.62
CA PHE A 10 -13.66 8.47 2.37
C PHE A 10 -14.12 7.70 1.14
N GLY A 11 -13.38 7.78 0.04
CA GLY A 11 -13.74 7.11 -1.21
C GLY A 11 -13.67 5.59 -1.12
N SER A 12 -12.59 5.04 -0.61
CA SER A 12 -12.45 3.59 -0.43
C SER A 12 -13.42 3.03 0.60
N LYS A 13 -13.66 3.74 1.72
CA LYS A 13 -14.68 3.36 2.70
C LYS A 13 -16.09 3.37 2.11
N ALA A 14 -16.43 4.37 1.31
CA ALA A 14 -17.71 4.41 0.62
C ALA A 14 -17.85 3.25 -0.38
N PHE A 15 -16.80 2.96 -1.14
CA PHE A 15 -16.80 1.88 -2.12
C PHE A 15 -17.00 0.51 -1.47
N VAL A 16 -16.23 0.15 -0.43
CA VAL A 16 -16.34 -1.18 0.22
C VAL A 16 -17.67 -1.38 0.97
N ASN A 17 -18.43 -0.33 1.21
CA ASN A 17 -19.77 -0.39 1.79
C ASN A 17 -20.89 -0.21 0.75
N SER A 18 -20.56 -0.04 -0.53
CA SER A 18 -21.53 0.20 -1.60
C SER A 18 -22.22 -1.08 -2.05
N THR A 19 -23.38 -0.92 -2.70
CA THR A 19 -24.09 -2.01 -3.40
C THR A 19 -23.26 -2.58 -4.56
N THR A 20 -22.40 -1.77 -5.19
CA THR A 20 -21.47 -2.24 -6.22
C THR A 20 -20.53 -3.30 -5.66
N MET A 21 -19.94 -3.05 -4.49
CA MET A 21 -19.07 -4.02 -3.85
C MET A 21 -19.78 -5.33 -3.51
N GLN A 22 -21.06 -5.28 -3.11
CA GLN A 22 -21.86 -6.45 -2.78
C GLN A 22 -22.16 -7.36 -3.98
N ASN A 23 -22.14 -6.82 -5.19
CA ASN A 23 -22.41 -7.55 -6.43
C ASN A 23 -21.17 -8.27 -6.99
N TYR A 24 -19.98 -8.04 -6.43
CA TYR A 24 -18.73 -8.63 -6.90
C TYR A 24 -18.00 -9.37 -5.78
N GLN A 25 -17.37 -10.47 -6.14
CA GLN A 25 -16.43 -11.16 -5.25
C GLN A 25 -15.03 -10.62 -5.53
N ILE A 26 -14.60 -9.65 -4.75
CA ILE A 26 -13.23 -9.14 -4.84
C ILE A 26 -12.28 -10.21 -4.35
N ASN A 27 -11.31 -10.58 -5.16
CA ASN A 27 -10.31 -11.58 -4.83
C ASN A 27 -9.20 -10.98 -3.95
N TYR A 28 -8.67 -9.83 -4.36
CA TYR A 28 -7.63 -9.09 -3.65
C TYR A 28 -7.66 -7.62 -4.06
N MET A 29 -6.91 -6.78 -3.36
CA MET A 29 -6.73 -5.37 -3.69
C MET A 29 -5.25 -5.02 -3.73
N LEU A 30 -4.82 -4.37 -4.80
CA LEU A 30 -3.48 -3.81 -4.96
C LEU A 30 -3.60 -2.28 -4.93
N ASN A 31 -2.99 -1.66 -3.94
CA ASN A 31 -2.97 -0.21 -3.77
C ASN A 31 -1.63 0.36 -4.22
N TYR A 32 -1.67 1.37 -5.08
CA TYR A 32 -0.50 2.08 -5.55
C TYR A 32 -0.60 3.51 -5.05
N ASP A 33 0.27 3.86 -4.15
CA ASP A 33 0.30 5.18 -3.55
C ASP A 33 1.75 5.68 -3.49
N MET A 34 1.99 6.89 -4.00
CA MET A 34 3.32 7.51 -4.09
C MET A 34 4.37 6.64 -4.83
N VAL A 35 3.97 5.97 -5.92
CA VAL A 35 4.89 5.10 -6.70
C VAL A 35 5.73 5.85 -7.74
N GLY A 36 5.44 7.13 -8.01
CA GLY A 36 6.12 7.95 -9.00
C GLY A 36 7.47 8.54 -8.57
N ARG A 37 7.97 8.23 -7.38
CA ARG A 37 9.20 8.84 -6.83
C ARG A 37 10.27 7.80 -6.45
N LEU A 38 10.36 6.71 -7.21
CA LEU A 38 11.43 5.71 -7.03
C LEU A 38 12.79 6.40 -7.12
N ASP A 39 13.60 6.23 -6.08
CA ASP A 39 14.93 6.84 -5.95
C ASP A 39 16.06 5.93 -6.49
N SER A 40 17.30 6.39 -6.38
CA SER A 40 18.48 5.67 -6.84
C SER A 40 18.75 4.35 -6.10
N THR A 41 18.09 4.10 -4.97
CA THR A 41 18.22 2.83 -4.24
C THR A 41 17.41 1.73 -4.91
N ASN A 42 16.47 2.08 -5.79
CA ASN A 42 15.48 1.20 -6.43
C ASN A 42 14.68 0.38 -5.42
N THR A 43 14.40 0.96 -4.25
CA THR A 43 13.65 0.28 -3.19
C THR A 43 12.17 0.59 -3.29
N ILE A 44 11.34 -0.44 -3.35
CA ILE A 44 9.89 -0.36 -3.20
C ILE A 44 9.45 -1.09 -1.94
N ILE A 45 8.60 -0.45 -1.18
CA ILE A 45 8.00 -0.99 0.04
C ILE A 45 6.67 -1.61 -0.33
N ILE A 46 6.43 -2.84 0.13
CA ILE A 46 5.19 -3.58 -0.10
C ILE A 46 4.62 -3.97 1.26
N ASN A 47 3.57 -3.29 1.68
CA ASN A 47 2.87 -3.58 2.94
C ASN A 47 1.73 -4.56 2.69
N GLY A 48 1.39 -5.36 3.71
CA GLY A 48 0.23 -6.26 3.67
C GLY A 48 0.55 -7.70 3.29
N VAL A 49 1.83 -8.09 3.20
CA VAL A 49 2.19 -9.47 2.80
C VAL A 49 1.69 -10.53 3.77
N GLY A 50 1.40 -10.19 5.02
CA GLY A 50 0.76 -11.10 5.99
C GLY A 50 -0.73 -11.31 5.75
N SER A 51 -1.37 -10.55 4.87
CA SER A 51 -2.84 -10.66 4.64
C SER A 51 -3.26 -11.87 3.83
N SER A 52 -2.32 -12.62 3.27
CA SER A 52 -2.55 -13.92 2.61
C SER A 52 -1.25 -14.71 2.48
N THR A 53 -1.31 -16.02 2.58
CA THR A 53 -0.16 -16.91 2.24
C THR A 53 0.16 -16.88 0.74
N ASN A 54 -0.80 -16.52 -0.09
CA ASN A 54 -0.60 -16.47 -1.54
C ASN A 54 0.33 -15.33 -1.99
N TRP A 55 0.69 -14.41 -1.10
CA TRP A 55 1.69 -13.37 -1.39
C TRP A 55 3.12 -13.91 -1.47
N ASP A 56 3.34 -15.21 -1.18
CA ASP A 56 4.58 -15.93 -1.49
C ASP A 56 4.98 -15.84 -2.97
N VAL A 57 4.02 -15.56 -3.85
CA VAL A 57 4.25 -15.28 -5.27
C VAL A 57 5.27 -14.15 -5.50
N LEU A 58 5.36 -13.19 -4.58
CA LEU A 58 6.35 -12.10 -4.65
C LEU A 58 7.80 -12.59 -4.72
N ASN A 59 8.07 -13.82 -4.26
CA ASN A 59 9.40 -14.41 -4.35
C ASN A 59 9.75 -14.91 -5.78
N ASN A 60 8.76 -14.99 -6.66
CA ASN A 60 8.89 -15.58 -7.99
C ASN A 60 8.63 -14.59 -9.13
N ILE A 61 8.23 -13.35 -8.81
CA ILE A 61 7.97 -12.32 -9.82
C ILE A 61 9.26 -11.72 -10.36
N GLN A 62 9.21 -11.22 -11.57
CA GLN A 62 10.30 -10.50 -12.19
C GLN A 62 10.31 -9.05 -11.67
N SER A 63 11.15 -8.76 -10.72
CA SER A 63 11.31 -7.41 -10.14
C SER A 63 12.42 -6.58 -10.80
N GLY A 64 13.14 -7.14 -11.78
CA GLY A 64 14.27 -6.47 -12.42
C GLY A 64 15.35 -6.09 -11.40
N ASN A 65 15.67 -4.80 -11.32
CA ASN A 65 16.62 -4.26 -10.35
C ASN A 65 15.94 -3.63 -9.10
N LEU A 66 14.62 -3.82 -8.95
CA LEU A 66 13.89 -3.36 -7.77
C LEU A 66 14.26 -4.19 -6.54
N LYS A 67 14.46 -3.51 -5.42
CA LYS A 67 14.65 -4.11 -4.11
C LYS A 67 13.33 -4.08 -3.37
N LEU A 68 12.78 -5.24 -3.07
CA LEU A 68 11.51 -5.36 -2.39
C LEU A 68 11.74 -5.35 -0.86
N LYS A 69 11.12 -4.39 -0.18
CA LYS A 69 11.04 -4.36 1.28
C LYS A 69 9.60 -4.61 1.69
N THR A 70 9.34 -5.68 2.44
CA THR A 70 7.99 -6.11 2.76
C THR A 70 7.66 -5.92 4.23
N THR A 71 6.38 -5.64 4.55
CA THR A 71 5.85 -5.64 5.91
C THR A 71 4.54 -6.43 5.99
N GLU A 72 4.32 -7.07 7.15
CA GLU A 72 3.20 -7.98 7.36
C GLU A 72 1.83 -7.29 7.38
N SER A 73 1.73 -6.11 7.99
CA SER A 73 0.45 -5.46 8.30
C SER A 73 -0.34 -5.08 7.05
N GLY A 74 -1.59 -5.55 6.97
CA GLY A 74 -2.56 -5.08 5.97
C GLY A 74 -3.23 -3.75 6.34
N ILE A 75 -3.03 -3.28 7.58
CA ILE A 75 -3.47 -1.95 8.02
C ILE A 75 -2.34 -0.95 7.83
N GLY A 76 -2.65 0.18 7.23
CA GLY A 76 -1.73 1.27 6.98
C GLY A 76 -2.47 2.57 6.65
N PRO A 77 -1.73 3.64 6.37
CA PRO A 77 -2.29 4.98 6.19
C PRO A 77 -2.84 5.26 4.78
N SER A 78 -3.23 4.24 4.00
CA SER A 78 -3.78 4.42 2.67
C SER A 78 -4.97 3.48 2.40
N ASP A 79 -5.58 3.55 1.22
CA ASP A 79 -6.87 2.97 0.83
C ASP A 79 -6.97 1.44 0.98
N GLN A 80 -5.84 0.70 0.95
CA GLN A 80 -5.83 -0.76 1.18
C GLN A 80 -6.46 -1.13 2.51
N THR A 81 -6.37 -0.26 3.53
CA THR A 81 -6.93 -0.51 4.86
C THR A 81 -8.44 -0.72 4.81
N SER A 82 -9.16 0.02 3.97
CA SER A 82 -10.61 -0.14 3.82
C SER A 82 -11.00 -1.53 3.32
N PHE A 83 -10.22 -2.11 2.43
CA PHE A 83 -10.42 -3.47 1.89
C PHE A 83 -9.98 -4.55 2.88
N TYR A 84 -8.83 -4.35 3.53
CA TYR A 84 -8.35 -5.26 4.57
C TYR A 84 -9.38 -5.44 5.69
N LEU A 85 -10.04 -4.36 6.12
CA LEU A 85 -11.11 -4.40 7.14
C LEU A 85 -12.40 -5.11 6.68
N LYS A 86 -12.46 -5.50 5.40
CA LYS A 86 -13.51 -6.34 4.79
C LYS A 86 -13.03 -7.77 4.50
N ASP A 87 -11.96 -8.20 5.15
CA ASP A 87 -11.38 -9.53 4.99
C ASP A 87 -10.93 -9.82 3.54
N ILE A 88 -10.44 -8.79 2.84
CA ILE A 88 -9.87 -8.92 1.50
C ILE A 88 -8.35 -8.85 1.61
N PRO A 89 -7.60 -9.80 1.01
CA PRO A 89 -6.16 -9.73 0.92
C PRO A 89 -5.70 -8.46 0.21
N VAL A 90 -4.69 -7.78 0.75
CA VAL A 90 -4.22 -6.50 0.22
C VAL A 90 -2.71 -6.46 0.09
N LEU A 91 -2.23 -5.71 -0.92
CA LEU A 91 -0.86 -5.19 -0.95
C LEU A 91 -0.91 -3.68 -1.18
N HIS A 92 -0.01 -2.97 -0.53
CA HIS A 92 0.19 -1.54 -0.73
C HIS A 92 1.63 -1.29 -1.17
N PHE A 93 1.80 -0.72 -2.36
CA PHE A 93 3.06 -0.39 -2.99
C PHE A 93 3.38 1.08 -2.77
N PHE A 94 4.60 1.36 -2.30
CA PHE A 94 5.01 2.68 -1.84
C PHE A 94 6.51 2.87 -2.06
N THR A 95 6.96 4.00 -2.59
CA THR A 95 8.38 4.27 -2.86
C THR A 95 9.09 5.05 -1.75
N GLY A 96 8.39 5.33 -0.65
CA GLY A 96 8.92 6.09 0.46
C GLY A 96 8.56 7.57 0.40
N GLN A 97 8.81 8.27 1.51
CA GLN A 97 8.60 9.71 1.58
C GLN A 97 9.75 10.45 0.87
N HIS A 98 9.45 11.59 0.29
CA HIS A 98 10.40 12.46 -0.38
C HIS A 98 10.28 13.91 0.13
N SER A 99 11.28 14.71 -0.16
CA SER A 99 11.37 16.09 0.36
C SER A 99 10.23 17.03 -0.07
N ASP A 100 9.50 16.68 -1.12
CA ASP A 100 8.37 17.47 -1.64
C ASP A 100 7.01 16.99 -1.11
N TYR A 101 6.98 15.90 -0.32
CA TYR A 101 5.74 15.30 0.19
C TYR A 101 4.83 16.34 0.83
N HIS A 102 3.55 16.40 0.40
CA HIS A 102 2.53 17.37 0.79
C HIS A 102 2.93 18.86 0.60
N LYS A 103 3.82 19.14 -0.34
CA LYS A 103 4.25 20.52 -0.66
C LYS A 103 3.80 20.95 -2.05
N PRO A 104 3.60 22.25 -2.28
CA PRO A 104 3.32 22.78 -3.62
C PRO A 104 4.42 22.52 -4.65
N THR A 105 5.61 22.08 -4.19
CA THR A 105 6.75 21.74 -5.03
C THR A 105 6.70 20.29 -5.54
N ASP A 106 5.74 19.49 -5.11
CA ASP A 106 5.53 18.13 -5.63
C ASP A 106 4.74 18.19 -6.94
N ASP A 107 5.48 18.35 -8.03
CA ASP A 107 4.94 18.60 -9.36
C ASP A 107 5.34 17.49 -10.34
N PHE A 108 4.60 17.38 -11.45
CA PHE A 108 4.72 16.32 -12.47
C PHE A 108 6.13 16.18 -13.05
N ASN A 109 6.93 17.24 -13.14
CA ASN A 109 8.29 17.22 -13.64
C ASN A 109 9.28 16.46 -12.75
N LYS A 110 8.87 16.09 -11.54
CA LYS A 110 9.65 15.32 -10.59
C LYS A 110 9.29 13.84 -10.56
N VAL A 111 8.30 13.43 -11.33
CA VAL A 111 7.92 12.02 -11.45
C VAL A 111 9.02 11.26 -12.18
N ASN A 112 9.50 10.17 -11.58
CA ASN A 112 10.42 9.23 -12.19
C ASN A 112 9.64 8.23 -13.07
N ILE A 113 9.32 8.63 -14.29
CA ILE A 113 8.52 7.83 -15.22
C ILE A 113 9.16 6.47 -15.49
N GLN A 114 10.50 6.40 -15.60
CA GLN A 114 11.21 5.14 -15.82
C GLN A 114 11.12 4.21 -14.60
N GLY A 115 11.25 4.79 -13.39
CA GLY A 115 11.07 4.05 -12.15
C GLY A 115 9.63 3.54 -11.97
N GLU A 116 8.65 4.37 -12.31
CA GLU A 116 7.24 3.97 -12.28
C GLU A 116 6.94 2.85 -13.29
N ALA A 117 7.51 2.90 -14.49
CA ALA A 117 7.39 1.84 -15.50
C ALA A 117 7.92 0.50 -14.97
N LEU A 118 9.09 0.49 -14.31
CA LEU A 118 9.64 -0.72 -13.70
C LEU A 118 8.72 -1.30 -12.62
N ILE A 119 8.11 -0.45 -11.82
CA ILE A 119 7.14 -0.88 -10.80
C ILE A 119 5.91 -1.48 -11.47
N LEU A 120 5.38 -0.85 -12.53
CA LEU A 120 4.22 -1.35 -13.25
C LEU A 120 4.49 -2.68 -13.94
N GLU A 121 5.67 -2.87 -14.55
CA GLU A 121 6.08 -4.15 -15.12
C GLU A 121 6.08 -5.27 -14.09
N MET A 122 6.67 -5.02 -12.92
CA MET A 122 6.64 -5.96 -11.78
C MET A 122 5.20 -6.29 -11.34
N ILE A 123 4.34 -5.29 -11.27
CA ILE A 123 2.94 -5.46 -10.85
C ILE A 123 2.15 -6.25 -11.88
N ILE A 124 2.37 -6.02 -13.17
CA ILE A 124 1.74 -6.79 -14.25
C ILE A 124 2.13 -8.26 -14.13
N ASP A 125 3.42 -8.55 -13.91
CA ASP A 125 3.90 -9.92 -13.70
C ASP A 125 3.25 -10.56 -12.47
N LEU A 126 3.14 -9.81 -11.36
CA LEU A 126 2.41 -10.24 -10.17
C LEU A 126 0.95 -10.62 -10.49
N VAL A 127 0.24 -9.79 -11.23
CA VAL A 127 -1.16 -10.04 -11.60
C VAL A 127 -1.28 -11.30 -12.45
N TYR A 128 -0.39 -11.53 -13.42
CA TYR A 128 -0.39 -12.78 -14.21
C TYR A 128 -0.18 -14.02 -13.33
N HIS A 129 0.71 -13.96 -12.37
CA HIS A 129 0.92 -15.07 -11.44
C HIS A 129 -0.28 -15.32 -10.52
N LEU A 130 -1.00 -14.26 -10.13
CA LEU A 130 -2.18 -14.35 -9.29
C LEU A 130 -3.41 -14.84 -10.06
N ASP A 131 -3.55 -14.47 -11.33
CA ASP A 131 -4.68 -14.88 -12.17
C ASP A 131 -4.70 -16.41 -12.41
N ALA A 132 -3.53 -17.04 -12.38
CA ALA A 132 -3.40 -18.48 -12.44
C ALA A 132 -3.77 -19.22 -11.13
N LYS A 133 -4.00 -18.48 -10.02
CA LYS A 133 -4.31 -19.07 -8.71
C LYS A 133 -5.82 -19.03 -8.42
N PRO A 134 -6.30 -19.91 -7.54
CA PRO A 134 -7.66 -19.82 -7.01
C PRO A 134 -7.81 -18.55 -6.15
N LYS A 135 -9.05 -18.28 -5.70
CA LYS A 135 -9.32 -17.16 -4.78
C LYS A 135 -8.36 -17.20 -3.59
N LEU A 136 -7.73 -16.04 -3.33
CA LEU A 136 -6.77 -15.89 -2.24
C LEU A 136 -7.46 -16.04 -0.87
N ALA A 137 -6.82 -16.77 0.02
CA ALA A 137 -7.28 -16.89 1.40
C ALA A 137 -6.84 -15.67 2.21
N PHE A 138 -7.79 -14.98 2.85
CA PHE A 138 -7.48 -13.89 3.75
C PHE A 138 -6.90 -14.39 5.07
N LEU A 139 -5.86 -13.73 5.54
CA LEU A 139 -5.28 -13.90 6.86
C LEU A 139 -5.29 -12.58 7.62
N LYS A 140 -5.74 -12.65 8.86
CA LYS A 140 -5.67 -11.49 9.74
C LYS A 140 -4.24 -11.30 10.24
N THR A 141 -3.63 -10.18 9.92
CA THR A 141 -2.29 -9.84 10.40
C THR A 141 -2.33 -9.47 11.88
N LYS A 142 -1.25 -9.74 12.59
CA LYS A 142 -1.06 -9.16 13.91
C LYS A 142 -0.90 -7.65 13.70
N ASN A 143 -1.91 -6.89 14.09
CA ASN A 143 -1.72 -5.47 14.24
C ASN A 143 -0.73 -5.30 15.39
N ASN A 144 0.35 -4.58 15.18
CA ASN A 144 0.93 -3.88 16.29
C ASN A 144 -0.19 -2.95 16.74
N GLU A 145 -0.91 -3.35 17.79
CA GLU A 145 -1.98 -2.54 18.38
C GLU A 145 -1.36 -1.23 18.82
N SER A 146 -1.32 -0.27 17.92
CA SER A 146 -1.40 1.11 18.38
C SER A 146 -2.78 1.19 19.03
N THR A 147 -2.80 1.07 20.34
CA THR A 147 -3.91 1.40 21.22
C THR A 147 -4.73 2.48 20.52
N LYS A 148 -6.04 2.27 20.37
CA LYS A 148 -6.99 3.28 19.88
C LYS A 148 -6.91 4.50 20.81
N MET A 149 -5.89 5.30 20.64
CA MET A 149 -5.82 6.61 21.26
C MET A 149 -6.67 7.54 20.40
N SER A 150 -7.90 7.75 20.83
CA SER A 150 -8.75 8.82 20.32
C SER A 150 -8.13 10.14 20.78
N PHE A 151 -7.19 10.67 20.01
CA PHE A 151 -6.65 11.99 20.28
C PHE A 151 -7.66 13.05 19.83
N LYS A 152 -8.10 13.90 20.76
CA LYS A 152 -8.89 15.11 20.44
C LYS A 152 -8.06 16.24 19.85
N VAL A 153 -6.74 16.09 19.85
CA VAL A 153 -5.78 17.09 19.38
C VAL A 153 -4.70 16.38 18.55
N THR A 154 -4.41 16.89 17.37
CA THR A 154 -3.28 16.45 16.55
C THR A 154 -2.10 17.41 16.75
N MET A 155 -0.89 16.87 16.83
CA MET A 155 0.33 17.69 16.99
C MET A 155 0.80 18.26 15.66
N GLY A 156 0.16 17.94 14.52
CA GLY A 156 0.56 18.40 13.19
C GLY A 156 1.93 17.88 12.74
N ILE A 157 2.39 16.78 13.31
CA ILE A 157 3.64 16.11 12.94
C ILE A 157 3.34 14.89 12.09
N MET A 158 4.18 14.66 11.09
CA MET A 158 4.10 13.50 10.21
C MET A 158 5.21 12.52 10.57
N PRO A 159 4.89 11.34 11.11
CA PRO A 159 5.90 10.33 11.40
C PRO A 159 6.42 9.69 10.11
N ASP A 160 7.69 9.31 10.12
CA ASP A 160 8.25 8.45 9.09
C ASP A 160 7.78 7.01 9.31
N TYR A 161 6.78 6.58 8.53
CA TYR A 161 6.21 5.24 8.61
C TYR A 161 7.15 4.12 8.15
N THR A 162 8.32 4.46 7.61
CA THR A 162 9.34 3.49 7.20
C THR A 162 10.43 3.27 8.25
N PHE A 163 10.36 4.01 9.38
CA PHE A 163 11.33 3.94 10.46
C PHE A 163 11.08 2.70 11.33
N GLU A 164 12.08 1.81 11.39
CA GLU A 164 11.97 0.51 12.07
C GLU A 164 12.71 0.46 13.42
N GLU A 165 13.44 1.51 13.80
CA GLU A 165 14.15 1.56 15.07
C GLU A 165 13.24 2.02 16.21
N LYS A 166 13.75 1.96 17.46
CA LYS A 166 12.99 2.45 18.60
C LYS A 166 12.87 3.97 18.58
N GLY A 167 11.64 4.47 18.64
CA GLY A 167 11.36 5.90 18.68
C GLY A 167 10.44 6.34 17.55
N LEU A 168 10.33 7.65 17.35
CA LEU A 168 9.59 8.28 16.28
C LEU A 168 10.54 9.17 15.49
N ARG A 169 10.67 8.93 14.18
CA ARG A 169 11.34 9.84 13.26
C ARG A 169 10.30 10.73 12.58
N LEU A 170 10.57 12.03 12.53
CA LEU A 170 9.72 13.05 11.90
C LEU A 170 10.35 13.55 10.61
#